data_bbe5ce4a151b9d709d5b49b6292bea2e
#
_entry.id   bbe5ce4a151b9d709d5b49b6292bea2e
#
_cell.length_a   1.000
_cell.length_b   1.000
_cell.length_c   1.000
_cell.angle_alpha   90.00
_cell.angle_beta   90.00
_cell.angle_gamma   90.00
#
_symmetry.space_group_name_H-M   'P 1'
#
loop_
_entity.id
_entity.type
_entity.pdbx_description
1 polymer ?
#
loop_
_entity_poly.entity_id
_entity_poly.type
_entity_poly.pdbx_seq_one_letter_code
_entity_poly.pdbx_strand_id
1 'polypeptide(L)' 'MPDIFERITYARDQALEAERTERKRLAEADNADLQQAASVRLATRQAVREALDDILGEASVVEK' A
#
# COMPACT_ATOMS: atom_id res chain seq x y z
N MET A 1 -2.52 22.82 9.42
CA MET A 1 -2.23 21.94 8.27
C MET A 1 -1.33 20.81 8.69
N PRO A 2 -1.58 19.57 8.25
CA PRO A 2 -0.65 18.50 8.56
C PRO A 2 0.68 18.71 7.83
N ASP A 3 1.77 18.33 8.47
CA ASP A 3 3.09 18.41 7.84
C ASP A 3 3.26 17.31 6.78
N ILE A 4 4.40 17.34 6.09
CA ILE A 4 4.66 16.41 4.99
C ILE A 4 4.73 14.97 5.50
N PHE A 5 5.29 14.72 6.68
CA PHE A 5 5.38 13.37 7.23
C PHE A 5 4.01 12.82 7.61
N GLU A 6 3.13 13.66 8.15
CA GLU A 6 1.76 13.26 8.45
C GLU A 6 1.01 12.90 7.17
N ARG A 7 1.23 13.66 6.11
CA ARG A 7 0.60 13.40 4.82
C ARG A 7 1.11 12.10 4.20
N ILE A 8 2.41 11.84 4.31
CA ILE A 8 3.00 10.60 3.79
C ILE A 8 2.48 9.41 4.60
N THR A 9 2.41 9.54 5.93
CA THR A 9 1.87 8.48 6.79
C THR A 9 0.41 8.18 6.45
N TYR A 10 -0.39 9.22 6.22
CA TYR A 10 -1.77 9.05 5.82
C TYR A 10 -1.85 8.29 4.48
N ALA A 11 -1.05 8.69 3.50
CA ALA A 11 -1.02 8.04 2.19
C ALA A 11 -0.59 6.57 2.31
N ARG A 12 0.41 6.28 3.16
CA ARG A 12 0.86 4.92 3.42
C ARG A 12 -0.26 4.08 4.04
N ASP A 13 -0.98 4.63 5.00
CA ASP A 13 -2.07 3.93 5.66
C ASP A 13 -3.21 3.65 4.68
N GLN A 14 -3.52 4.58 3.79
CA GLN A 14 -4.52 4.38 2.75
C GLN A 14 -4.08 3.28 1.77
N ALA A 15 -2.80 3.27 1.39
CA ALA A 15 -2.25 2.24 0.50
C ALA A 15 -2.31 0.86 1.17
N LEU A 16 -2.04 0.79 2.47
CA LEU A 16 -2.12 -0.46 3.22
C LEU A 16 -3.56 -1.00 3.26
N GLU A 17 -4.54 -0.13 3.49
CA GLU A 17 -5.94 -0.53 3.46
C GLU A 17 -6.37 -1.00 2.08
N ALA A 18 -5.92 -0.33 1.02
CA ALA A 18 -6.18 -0.75 -0.35
C ALA A 18 -5.57 -2.12 -0.63
N GLU A 19 -4.37 -2.37 -0.12
CA GLU A 19 -3.70 -3.66 -0.23
C GLU A 19 -4.52 -4.76 0.44
N ARG A 20 -5.02 -4.53 1.64
CA ARG A 20 -5.87 -5.47 2.37
C ARG A 20 -7.15 -5.78 1.61
N THR A 21 -7.76 -4.76 1.03
CA THR A 21 -8.97 -4.92 0.22
C THR A 21 -8.71 -5.81 -1.00
N GLU A 22 -7.58 -5.59 -1.68
CA GLU A 22 -7.25 -6.42 -2.85
C GLU A 22 -6.91 -7.85 -2.46
N ARG A 23 -6.27 -8.08 -1.31
CA ARG A 23 -6.05 -9.44 -0.80
C ARG A 23 -7.36 -10.16 -0.56
N LYS A 24 -8.32 -9.47 0.00
CA LYS A 24 -9.64 -10.03 0.24
C LYS A 24 -10.34 -10.37 -1.08
N ARG A 25 -10.28 -9.48 -2.06
CA ARG A 25 -10.83 -9.73 -3.39
C ARG A 25 -10.17 -10.92 -4.06
N LEU A 26 -8.86 -11.05 -3.93
CA LEU A 26 -8.12 -12.18 -4.48
C LEU A 26 -8.59 -13.49 -3.84
N ALA A 27 -8.75 -13.51 -2.51
CA ALA A 27 -9.19 -14.69 -1.80
C ALA A 27 -10.63 -15.10 -2.17
N GLU A 28 -11.47 -14.13 -2.51
CA GLU A 28 -12.87 -14.36 -2.86
C GLU A 28 -13.09 -14.57 -4.36
N ALA A 29 -12.06 -14.35 -5.18
CA ALA A 29 -12.18 -14.48 -6.63
C ALA A 29 -12.42 -15.94 -7.02
N ASP A 30 -13.43 -16.18 -7.85
CA ASP A 30 -13.86 -17.53 -8.23
C ASP A 30 -13.54 -17.89 -9.67
N ASN A 31 -12.79 -17.04 -10.38
CA ASN A 31 -12.30 -17.37 -11.71
C ASN A 31 -10.93 -16.74 -11.97
N ALA A 32 -10.26 -17.24 -13.02
CA ALA A 32 -8.88 -16.84 -13.31
C ALA A 32 -8.74 -15.35 -13.65
N ASP A 33 -9.71 -14.80 -14.37
CA ASP A 33 -9.66 -13.40 -14.78
C ASP A 33 -9.76 -12.46 -13.57
N LEU A 34 -10.64 -12.75 -12.63
CA LEU A 34 -10.78 -11.98 -11.39
C LEU A 34 -9.55 -12.14 -10.51
N GLN A 35 -9.00 -13.35 -10.44
CA GLN A 35 -7.78 -13.60 -9.67
C GLN A 35 -6.62 -12.81 -10.24
N GLN A 36 -6.45 -12.77 -11.55
CA GLN A 36 -5.38 -12.04 -12.18
C GLN A 36 -5.53 -10.53 -11.98
N ALA A 37 -6.75 -10.00 -12.14
CA ALA A 37 -7.01 -8.59 -11.92
C ALA A 37 -6.70 -8.18 -10.47
N ALA A 38 -7.14 -8.97 -9.50
CA ALA A 38 -6.87 -8.71 -8.10
C ALA A 38 -5.37 -8.80 -7.78
N SER A 39 -4.65 -9.77 -8.36
CA SER A 39 -3.21 -9.92 -8.17
C SER A 39 -2.45 -8.71 -8.69
N VAL A 40 -2.81 -8.18 -9.86
CA VAL A 40 -2.17 -6.98 -10.42
C VAL A 40 -2.43 -5.77 -9.52
N ARG A 41 -3.66 -5.59 -9.06
CA ARG A 41 -3.98 -4.49 -8.16
C ARG A 41 -3.25 -4.61 -6.83
N LEU A 42 -3.19 -5.82 -6.29
CA LEU A 42 -2.46 -6.08 -5.05
C LEU A 42 -0.99 -5.70 -5.18
N ALA A 43 -0.34 -6.14 -6.26
CA ALA A 43 1.06 -5.82 -6.51
C ALA A 43 1.28 -4.31 -6.63
N THR A 44 0.36 -3.60 -7.30
CA THR A 44 0.44 -2.15 -7.44
C THR A 44 0.30 -1.45 -6.10
N ARG A 45 -0.68 -1.83 -5.29
CA ARG A 45 -0.90 -1.24 -3.96
C ARG A 45 0.25 -1.53 -3.03
N GLN A 46 0.79 -2.75 -3.10
CA GLN A 46 1.94 -3.13 -2.30
C GLN A 46 3.17 -2.29 -2.66
N ALA A 47 3.43 -2.09 -3.94
CA ALA A 47 4.57 -1.28 -4.39
C ALA A 47 4.46 0.16 -3.90
N VAL A 48 3.27 0.75 -3.95
CA VAL A 48 3.04 2.11 -3.44
C VAL A 48 3.28 2.15 -1.93
N ARG A 49 2.73 1.21 -1.18
CA ARG A 49 2.92 1.16 0.27
C ARG A 49 4.39 1.00 0.64
N GLU A 50 5.10 0.10 -0.04
CA GLU A 50 6.53 -0.12 0.23
C GLU A 50 7.35 1.13 -0.07
N ALA A 51 7.06 1.84 -1.14
CA ALA A 51 7.76 3.08 -1.46
C ALA A 51 7.55 4.13 -0.38
N LEU A 52 6.33 4.26 0.13
CA LEU A 52 6.03 5.21 1.22
C LEU A 52 6.67 4.78 2.53
N ASP A 53 6.70 3.48 2.83
CA ASP A 53 7.40 2.96 4.00
C ASP A 53 8.90 3.26 3.95
N ASP A 54 9.50 3.12 2.77
CA ASP A 54 10.93 3.43 2.59
C ASP A 54 11.22 4.90 2.87
N ILE A 55 10.37 5.79 2.38
CA ILE A 55 10.51 7.22 2.65
C ILE A 55 10.41 7.50 4.15
N LEU A 56 9.43 6.92 4.82
CA LEU A 56 9.24 7.10 6.25
C LEU A 56 10.40 6.50 7.05
N GLY A 57 10.91 5.34 6.62
CA GLY A 57 12.05 4.70 7.25
C GLY A 57 13.32 5.51 7.13
N GLU A 58 13.59 6.07 5.96
CA GLU A 58 14.74 6.95 5.74
C GLU A 58 14.67 8.20 6.61
N ALA A 59 13.49 8.79 6.72
CA ALA A 59 13.30 9.95 7.58
C ALA A 59 13.62 9.63 9.04
N SER A 60 13.21 8.45 9.51
CA SER A 60 13.51 8.00 10.87
C SER A 60 15.00 7.81 11.10
N VAL A 61 15.73 7.28 10.10
CA VAL A 61 17.17 7.06 10.19
C VAL A 61 17.91 8.39 10.22
N VAL A 62 17.49 9.35 9.42
CA VAL A 62 18.14 10.68 9.32
C VAL A 62 18.03 11.44 10.64
N GLU A 63 16.97 11.22 11.40
CA GLU A 63 16.76 11.89 12.68
C GLU A 63 17.72 11.43 13.78
N LYS A 64 18.43 10.37 13.59
CA LYS A 64 19.45 9.94 14.54
C LYS A 64 20.72 10.77 14.37
#